data_8217278759a678a37fb98291f69ece80
#
_entry.id   8217278759a678a37fb98291f69ece80
#
_cell.length_a   1.000
_cell.length_b   1.000
_cell.length_c   1.000
_cell.angle_alpha   90.00
_cell.angle_beta   90.00
_cell.angle_gamma   90.00
#
_symmetry.space_group_name_H-M   'P 1'
#
loop_
_entity.id
_entity.type
_entity.pdbx_description
1 polymer ?
#
loop_
_entity_poly.entity_id
_entity_poly.type
_entity_poly.pdbx_seq_one_letter_code
_entity_poly.pdbx_strand_id
1 'polypeptide(L)'
;MNVTDWNAIADAYSEIDDPEGRAVLTFVQEKLKTLRSKRLLDYGGGDGKFAVLCAETLPLQKVVTYDPAPRMTSLARSLCADFKQIHVAEAIQEIESGTFDVITLNGVWMCLTSHEACLDVLKNILRLLRPKGRLIASVTHPCFRTCKFSGYSTDFNNRDYFNDGTLFNITIRDGKRELQIVDTHWSITAMSSQLNEAGFEIETSVNYRTRLADQPNMMPAFGW
;
A
#
# COMPACT_ATOMS: atom_id res chain seq x y z
N MET A 1 5.98 -19.73 9.79
CA MET A 1 6.04 -18.28 10.12
C MET A 1 4.60 -17.81 10.26
N ASN A 2 4.26 -17.07 11.30
CA ASN A 2 2.91 -16.54 11.47
C ASN A 2 2.80 -15.23 10.69
N VAL A 3 1.68 -15.02 10.02
CA VAL A 3 1.35 -13.77 9.32
C VAL A 3 1.23 -12.63 10.33
N THR A 4 1.53 -11.41 9.90
CA THR A 4 1.38 -10.21 10.75
C THR A 4 -0.08 -10.02 11.17
N ASP A 5 -0.31 -9.95 12.48
CA ASP A 5 -1.59 -9.51 13.04
C ASP A 5 -1.63 -7.97 13.09
N TRP A 6 -2.17 -7.35 12.05
CA TRP A 6 -2.26 -5.90 11.93
C TRP A 6 -3.10 -5.24 13.02
N ASN A 7 -4.05 -5.97 13.65
CA ASN A 7 -4.77 -5.45 14.81
C ASN A 7 -3.86 -5.31 16.04
N ALA A 8 -3.02 -6.32 16.28
CA ALA A 8 -2.16 -6.34 17.45
C ALA A 8 -1.05 -5.27 17.38
N ILE A 9 -0.58 -4.92 16.19
CA ILE A 9 0.54 -4.00 16.01
C ILE A 9 0.13 -2.60 15.54
N ALA A 10 -1.15 -2.33 15.31
CA ALA A 10 -1.64 -1.10 14.69
C ALA A 10 -1.12 0.18 15.34
N ASP A 11 -1.17 0.27 16.67
CA ASP A 11 -0.69 1.43 17.41
C ASP A 11 0.81 1.65 17.21
N ALA A 12 1.60 0.60 17.37
CA ALA A 12 3.05 0.67 17.19
C ALA A 12 3.44 1.01 15.75
N TYR A 13 2.73 0.45 14.75
CA TYR A 13 2.94 0.75 13.34
C TYR A 13 2.58 2.20 13.01
N SER A 14 1.48 2.69 13.55
CA SER A 14 1.04 4.08 13.34
C SER A 14 2.00 5.11 13.94
N GLU A 15 2.70 4.75 15.01
CA GLU A 15 3.65 5.64 15.70
C GLU A 15 5.08 5.59 15.15
N ILE A 16 5.43 4.58 14.36
CA ILE A 16 6.79 4.47 13.81
C ILE A 16 7.02 5.52 12.73
N ASP A 17 8.16 6.19 12.78
CA ASP A 17 8.56 7.15 11.75
C ASP A 17 9.20 6.39 10.57
N ASP A 18 8.44 6.25 9.49
CA ASP A 18 8.86 5.60 8.25
C ASP A 18 9.07 6.64 7.13
N PRO A 19 10.27 7.22 7.00
CA PRO A 19 10.56 8.20 5.95
C PRO A 19 10.50 7.62 4.55
N GLU A 20 10.85 6.33 4.39
CA GLU A 20 10.77 5.62 3.11
C GLU A 20 9.31 5.47 2.67
N GLY A 21 8.44 5.00 3.56
CA GLY A 21 7.00 4.89 3.30
C GLY A 21 6.39 6.23 2.97
N ARG A 22 6.70 7.29 3.72
CA ARG A 22 6.22 8.65 3.41
C ARG A 22 6.66 9.13 2.02
N ALA A 23 7.90 8.85 1.63
CA ALA A 23 8.38 9.24 0.31
C ALA A 23 7.62 8.52 -0.82
N VAL A 24 7.28 7.23 -0.63
CA VAL A 24 6.43 6.47 -1.55
C VAL A 24 5.03 7.09 -1.64
N LEU A 25 4.41 7.36 -0.51
CA LEU A 25 3.07 7.98 -0.47
C LEU A 25 3.05 9.36 -1.13
N THR A 26 4.10 10.17 -0.93
CA THR A 26 4.26 11.47 -1.61
C THR A 26 4.36 11.27 -3.13
N PHE A 27 5.12 10.28 -3.59
CA PHE A 27 5.22 9.97 -5.03
C PHE A 27 3.87 9.54 -5.61
N VAL A 28 3.13 8.66 -4.92
CA VAL A 28 1.78 8.25 -5.33
C VAL A 28 0.84 9.47 -5.39
N GLN A 29 0.88 10.34 -4.38
CA GLN A 29 0.11 11.58 -4.35
C GLN A 29 0.42 12.50 -5.55
N GLU A 30 1.69 12.65 -5.93
CA GLU A 30 2.07 13.41 -7.13
C GLU A 30 1.52 12.78 -8.42
N LYS A 31 1.47 11.45 -8.52
CA LYS A 31 0.81 10.78 -9.64
C LYS A 31 -0.69 11.05 -9.67
N LEU A 32 -1.35 11.04 -8.51
CA LEU A 32 -2.78 11.36 -8.41
C LEU A 32 -3.09 12.78 -8.92
N LYS A 33 -2.22 13.76 -8.73
CA LYS A 33 -2.39 15.13 -9.26
C LYS A 33 -2.58 15.13 -10.79
N THR A 34 -1.90 14.23 -11.50
CA THR A 34 -1.97 14.17 -12.96
C THR A 34 -3.29 13.58 -13.49
N LEU A 35 -4.00 12.80 -12.67
CA LEU A 35 -5.19 12.06 -13.09
C LEU A 35 -6.49 12.86 -13.05
N ARG A 36 -6.50 14.05 -12.44
CA ARG A 36 -7.70 14.90 -12.26
C ARG A 36 -8.90 14.15 -11.66
N SER A 37 -8.62 13.15 -10.84
CA SER A 37 -9.62 12.32 -10.17
C SER A 37 -10.44 13.13 -9.17
N LYS A 38 -11.69 12.71 -8.92
CA LYS A 38 -12.59 13.33 -7.95
C LYS A 38 -12.92 12.41 -6.78
N ARG A 39 -12.91 11.10 -7.02
CA ARG A 39 -13.28 10.07 -6.04
C ARG A 39 -12.14 9.06 -5.91
N LEU A 40 -11.52 9.05 -4.75
CA LEU A 40 -10.40 8.17 -4.39
C LEU A 40 -10.87 7.13 -3.37
N LEU A 41 -10.46 5.88 -3.56
CA LEU A 41 -10.44 4.88 -2.50
C LEU A 41 -8.99 4.52 -2.18
N ASP A 42 -8.62 4.61 -0.92
CA ASP A 42 -7.37 4.08 -0.37
C ASP A 42 -7.67 2.69 0.22
N TYR A 43 -7.32 1.65 -0.52
CA TYR A 43 -7.60 0.25 -0.16
C TYR A 43 -6.43 -0.32 0.65
N GLY A 44 -6.70 -0.74 1.88
CA GLY A 44 -5.68 -1.09 2.87
C GLY A 44 -4.99 0.18 3.41
N GLY A 45 -5.78 1.22 3.66
CA GLY A 45 -5.30 2.56 3.99
C GLY A 45 -4.75 2.72 5.42
N GLY A 46 -4.71 1.62 6.20
CA GLY A 46 -4.13 1.61 7.54
C GLY A 46 -4.76 2.64 8.46
N ASP A 47 -3.92 3.47 9.09
CA ASP A 47 -4.33 4.52 10.03
C ASP A 47 -4.91 5.80 9.37
N GLY A 48 -5.04 5.83 8.04
CA GLY A 48 -5.67 6.92 7.31
C GLY A 48 -4.76 8.10 6.96
N LYS A 49 -3.48 8.06 7.27
CA LYS A 49 -2.52 9.16 6.98
C LYS A 49 -2.47 9.53 5.50
N PHE A 50 -2.54 8.55 4.61
CA PHE A 50 -2.54 8.82 3.16
C PHE A 50 -3.86 9.45 2.70
N ALA A 51 -5.00 9.01 3.25
CA ALA A 51 -6.28 9.63 2.96
C ALA A 51 -6.30 11.11 3.36
N VAL A 52 -5.75 11.45 4.53
CA VAL A 52 -5.59 12.85 4.99
C VAL A 52 -4.67 13.62 4.05
N LEU A 53 -3.48 13.10 3.72
CA LEU A 53 -2.55 13.73 2.77
C LEU A 53 -3.24 14.06 1.44
N CYS A 54 -4.03 13.12 0.91
CA CYS A 54 -4.75 13.31 -0.34
C CYS A 54 -5.87 14.36 -0.20
N ALA A 55 -6.61 14.35 0.90
CA ALA A 55 -7.70 15.29 1.15
C ALA A 55 -7.21 16.73 1.31
N GLU A 56 -6.04 16.93 1.90
CA GLU A 56 -5.43 18.26 2.08
C GLU A 56 -4.83 18.82 0.79
N THR A 57 -4.32 17.96 -0.08
CA THR A 57 -3.44 18.40 -1.18
C THR A 57 -4.03 18.23 -2.56
N LEU A 58 -5.12 17.49 -2.69
CA LEU A 58 -5.76 17.20 -3.97
C LEU A 58 -7.20 17.73 -4.00
N PRO A 59 -7.70 18.21 -5.16
CA PRO A 59 -9.05 18.71 -5.30
C PRO A 59 -10.09 17.58 -5.40
N LEU A 60 -10.06 16.66 -4.44
CA LEU A 60 -10.93 15.50 -4.35
C LEU A 60 -12.29 15.89 -3.75
N GLN A 61 -13.36 15.35 -4.32
CA GLN A 61 -14.72 15.51 -3.80
C GLN A 61 -15.04 14.48 -2.71
N LYS A 62 -14.46 13.29 -2.85
CA LYS A 62 -14.64 12.19 -1.90
C LYS A 62 -13.37 11.35 -1.82
N VAL A 63 -12.96 11.09 -0.60
CA VAL A 63 -11.94 10.09 -0.27
C VAL A 63 -12.60 9.02 0.60
N VAL A 64 -12.40 7.78 0.25
CA VAL A 64 -12.76 6.65 1.12
C VAL A 64 -11.46 5.97 1.50
N THR A 65 -11.31 5.61 2.77
CA THR A 65 -10.23 4.73 3.23
C THR A 65 -10.86 3.48 3.84
N TYR A 66 -10.29 2.35 3.54
CA TYR A 66 -10.72 1.04 4.04
C TYR A 66 -9.50 0.23 4.46
N ASP A 67 -9.58 -0.39 5.63
CA ASP A 67 -8.60 -1.35 6.10
C ASP A 67 -9.32 -2.54 6.74
N PRO A 68 -8.91 -3.81 6.46
CA PRO A 68 -9.55 -4.98 7.04
C PRO A 68 -9.25 -5.15 8.53
N ALA A 69 -8.24 -4.47 9.10
CA ALA A 69 -7.90 -4.51 10.51
C ALA A 69 -8.73 -3.49 11.32
N PRO A 70 -9.66 -3.91 12.20
CA PRO A 70 -10.53 -3.00 12.94
C PRO A 70 -9.77 -1.95 13.76
N ARG A 71 -8.59 -2.28 14.29
CA ARG A 71 -7.78 -1.31 15.03
C ARG A 71 -7.24 -0.20 14.12
N MET A 72 -6.78 -0.55 12.89
CA MET A 72 -6.39 0.43 11.87
C MET A 72 -7.56 1.33 11.50
N THR A 73 -8.74 0.76 11.25
CA THR A 73 -9.98 1.51 10.98
C THR A 73 -10.33 2.48 12.12
N SER A 74 -10.15 2.07 13.38
CA SER A 74 -10.37 2.94 14.53
C SER A 74 -9.39 4.13 14.57
N LEU A 75 -8.11 3.90 14.28
CA LEU A 75 -7.09 4.95 14.17
C LEU A 75 -7.42 5.91 13.02
N ALA A 76 -7.75 5.37 11.85
CA ALA A 76 -8.17 6.16 10.69
C ALA A 76 -9.38 7.04 11.00
N ARG A 77 -10.39 6.51 11.71
CA ARG A 77 -11.58 7.28 12.10
C ARG A 77 -11.22 8.46 13.00
N SER A 78 -10.32 8.25 13.95
CA SER A 78 -9.85 9.31 14.83
C SER A 78 -9.06 10.38 14.07
N LEU A 79 -8.16 9.96 13.20
CA LEU A 79 -7.31 10.88 12.41
C LEU A 79 -8.12 11.67 11.38
N CYS A 80 -9.12 11.05 10.75
CA CYS A 80 -9.90 11.64 9.67
C CYS A 80 -11.12 12.44 10.14
N ALA A 81 -11.37 12.54 11.46
CA ALA A 81 -12.61 13.07 12.03
C ALA A 81 -12.96 14.50 11.55
N ASP A 82 -11.96 15.35 11.33
CA ASP A 82 -12.14 16.75 10.94
C ASP A 82 -12.26 16.93 9.40
N PHE A 83 -12.10 15.88 8.62
CA PHE A 83 -12.11 15.93 7.15
C PHE A 83 -13.45 15.46 6.58
N LYS A 84 -14.38 16.38 6.33
CA LYS A 84 -15.75 16.06 5.84
C LYS A 84 -15.79 15.27 4.54
N GLN A 85 -14.76 15.39 3.69
CA GLN A 85 -14.65 14.66 2.44
C GLN A 85 -14.09 13.24 2.59
N ILE A 86 -13.57 12.87 3.79
CA ILE A 86 -13.07 11.51 4.05
C ILE A 86 -14.16 10.68 4.70
N HIS A 87 -14.36 9.49 4.19
CA HIS A 87 -15.20 8.45 4.77
C HIS A 87 -14.34 7.24 5.10
N VAL A 88 -14.37 6.78 6.35
CA VAL A 88 -13.70 5.56 6.79
C VAL A 88 -14.71 4.42 6.73
N ALA A 89 -14.54 3.51 5.78
CA ALA A 89 -15.41 2.35 5.60
C ALA A 89 -15.03 1.22 6.57
N GLU A 90 -16.01 0.58 7.19
CA GLU A 90 -15.79 -0.54 8.11
C GLU A 90 -15.71 -1.88 7.39
N ALA A 91 -16.43 -2.01 6.28
CA ALA A 91 -16.45 -3.23 5.50
C ALA A 91 -16.42 -2.92 3.99
N ILE A 92 -15.75 -3.78 3.25
CA ILE A 92 -15.62 -3.63 1.80
C ILE A 92 -16.97 -3.74 1.07
N GLN A 93 -17.94 -4.41 1.68
CA GLN A 93 -19.29 -4.60 1.16
C GLN A 93 -20.12 -3.32 1.20
N GLU A 94 -19.77 -2.37 2.08
CA GLU A 94 -20.45 -1.07 2.19
C GLU A 94 -20.05 -0.12 1.06
N ILE A 95 -18.95 -0.43 0.38
CA ILE A 95 -18.40 0.42 -0.66
C ILE A 95 -19.10 0.11 -1.99
N GLU A 96 -19.77 1.14 -2.52
CA GLU A 96 -20.54 1.06 -3.75
C GLU A 96 -19.66 0.76 -4.98
N SER A 97 -20.10 -0.21 -5.79
CA SER A 97 -19.43 -0.64 -7.02
C SER A 97 -19.43 0.47 -8.09
N GLY A 98 -18.37 0.50 -8.89
CA GLY A 98 -18.31 1.36 -10.08
C GLY A 98 -18.24 2.85 -9.78
N THR A 99 -17.77 3.26 -8.60
CA THR A 99 -17.86 4.66 -8.17
C THR A 99 -16.53 5.41 -8.15
N PHE A 100 -15.39 4.73 -8.11
CA PHE A 100 -14.10 5.40 -7.93
C PHE A 100 -13.39 5.69 -9.26
N ASP A 101 -12.85 6.89 -9.37
CA ASP A 101 -11.98 7.29 -10.48
C ASP A 101 -10.62 6.60 -10.37
N VAL A 102 -10.14 6.48 -9.14
CA VAL A 102 -8.84 5.90 -8.81
C VAL A 102 -8.93 5.16 -7.47
N ILE A 103 -8.24 4.04 -7.41
CA ILE A 103 -8.01 3.28 -6.17
C ILE A 103 -6.51 3.18 -5.97
N THR A 104 -6.05 3.41 -4.74
CA THR A 104 -4.66 3.17 -4.32
C THR A 104 -4.56 1.88 -3.52
N LEU A 105 -3.46 1.15 -3.73
CA LEU A 105 -3.10 -0.08 -3.02
C LEU A 105 -1.63 0.06 -2.57
N ASN A 106 -1.43 0.75 -1.46
CA ASN A 106 -0.10 1.13 -0.99
C ASN A 106 0.41 0.16 0.09
N GLY A 107 1.49 -0.58 -0.20
CA GLY A 107 2.10 -1.49 0.78
C GLY A 107 1.24 -2.69 1.17
N VAL A 108 0.20 -3.02 0.41
CA VAL A 108 -0.76 -4.09 0.76
C VAL A 108 -0.39 -5.42 0.11
N TRP A 109 0.14 -5.39 -1.11
CA TRP A 109 0.37 -6.61 -1.88
C TRP A 109 1.23 -7.64 -1.15
N MET A 110 2.27 -7.17 -0.46
CA MET A 110 3.16 -8.01 0.33
C MET A 110 2.50 -8.58 1.60
N CYS A 111 1.35 -8.06 2.00
CA CYS A 111 0.57 -8.61 3.12
C CYS A 111 -0.33 -9.79 2.71
N LEU A 112 -0.50 -10.01 1.40
CA LEU A 112 -1.36 -11.06 0.85
C LEU A 112 -0.57 -12.36 0.69
N THR A 113 -1.02 -13.42 1.32
CA THR A 113 -0.23 -14.64 1.54
C THR A 113 -0.45 -15.74 0.52
N SER A 114 -1.42 -15.57 -0.39
CA SER A 114 -1.67 -16.52 -1.46
C SER A 114 -2.05 -15.83 -2.77
N HIS A 115 -1.90 -16.53 -3.87
CA HIS A 115 -2.31 -16.07 -5.19
C HIS A 115 -3.82 -15.73 -5.21
N GLU A 116 -4.64 -16.59 -4.60
CA GLU A 116 -6.09 -16.39 -4.50
C GLU A 116 -6.43 -15.11 -3.73
N ALA A 117 -5.74 -14.85 -2.60
CA ALA A 117 -5.92 -13.62 -1.82
C ALA A 117 -5.58 -12.38 -2.66
N CYS A 118 -4.51 -12.43 -3.46
CA CYS A 118 -4.18 -11.35 -4.39
C CYS A 118 -5.30 -11.13 -5.42
N LEU A 119 -5.79 -12.20 -6.03
CA LEU A 119 -6.88 -12.11 -7.01
C LEU A 119 -8.18 -11.60 -6.40
N ASP A 120 -8.53 -12.01 -5.19
CA ASP A 120 -9.74 -11.54 -4.50
C ASP A 120 -9.68 -10.03 -4.23
N VAL A 121 -8.53 -9.54 -3.76
CA VAL A 121 -8.32 -8.10 -3.57
C VAL A 121 -8.41 -7.35 -4.90
N LEU A 122 -7.73 -7.82 -5.94
CA LEU A 122 -7.72 -7.18 -7.26
C LEU A 122 -9.11 -7.19 -7.91
N LYS A 123 -9.87 -8.28 -7.82
CA LYS A 123 -11.25 -8.36 -8.32
C LYS A 123 -12.19 -7.42 -7.56
N ASN A 124 -12.03 -7.30 -6.23
CA ASN A 124 -12.77 -6.30 -5.46
C ASN A 124 -12.44 -4.88 -5.92
N ILE A 125 -11.17 -4.56 -6.12
CA ILE A 125 -10.74 -3.27 -6.63
C ILE A 125 -11.35 -3.00 -8.02
N LEU A 126 -11.30 -3.97 -8.93
CA LEU A 126 -11.88 -3.83 -10.27
C LEU A 126 -13.39 -3.56 -10.20
N ARG A 127 -14.11 -4.27 -9.32
CA ARG A 127 -15.55 -4.05 -9.07
C ARG A 127 -15.86 -2.62 -8.61
N LEU A 128 -14.98 -2.04 -7.78
CA LEU A 128 -15.19 -0.71 -7.18
C LEU A 128 -14.81 0.43 -8.14
N LEU A 129 -13.91 0.18 -9.08
CA LEU A 129 -13.54 1.15 -10.11
C LEU A 129 -14.70 1.39 -11.09
N ARG A 130 -14.89 2.65 -11.47
CA ARG A 130 -15.76 2.96 -12.62
C ARG A 130 -15.10 2.52 -13.93
N PRO A 131 -15.86 2.42 -15.03
CA PRO A 131 -15.26 2.21 -16.35
C PRO A 131 -14.15 3.23 -16.63
N LYS A 132 -12.97 2.75 -17.05
CA LYS A 132 -11.74 3.55 -17.24
C LYS A 132 -11.14 4.13 -15.94
N GLY A 133 -11.60 3.69 -14.77
CA GLY A 133 -10.94 3.98 -13.50
C GLY A 133 -9.55 3.31 -13.43
N ARG A 134 -8.68 3.81 -12.58
CA ARG A 134 -7.29 3.35 -12.48
C ARG A 134 -6.95 2.82 -11.10
N LEU A 135 -6.18 1.76 -11.07
CA LEU A 135 -5.47 1.29 -9.88
C LEU A 135 -4.04 1.87 -9.88
N ILE A 136 -3.62 2.42 -8.76
CA ILE A 136 -2.21 2.73 -8.49
C ILE A 136 -1.78 1.84 -7.32
N ALA A 137 -0.92 0.88 -7.60
CA ALA A 137 -0.34 0.02 -6.57
C ALA A 137 1.13 0.37 -6.34
N SER A 138 1.54 0.44 -5.08
CA SER A 138 2.94 0.64 -4.70
C SER A 138 3.41 -0.48 -3.79
N VAL A 139 4.58 -1.01 -4.09
CA VAL A 139 5.19 -2.13 -3.35
C VAL A 139 6.69 -1.92 -3.20
N THR A 140 7.28 -2.54 -2.19
CA THR A 140 8.73 -2.67 -2.09
C THR A 140 9.25 -3.52 -3.26
N HIS A 141 10.20 -2.98 -4.02
CA HIS A 141 10.73 -3.68 -5.18
C HIS A 141 11.44 -4.99 -4.78
N PRO A 142 11.03 -6.14 -5.30
CA PRO A 142 11.49 -7.44 -4.81
C PRO A 142 12.99 -7.69 -4.97
N CYS A 143 13.67 -7.07 -5.95
CA CYS A 143 15.12 -7.19 -6.13
C CYS A 143 15.96 -6.54 -5.01
N PHE A 144 15.37 -5.66 -4.18
CA PHE A 144 16.08 -4.94 -3.13
C PHE A 144 15.81 -5.47 -1.73
N ARG A 145 15.10 -6.60 -1.61
CA ARG A 145 14.74 -7.18 -0.30
C ARG A 145 15.95 -7.60 0.53
N THR A 146 17.07 -7.95 -0.10
CA THR A 146 18.32 -8.31 0.58
C THR A 146 19.24 -7.13 0.87
N CYS A 147 18.89 -5.93 0.41
CA CYS A 147 19.62 -4.73 0.74
C CYS A 147 19.33 -4.31 2.18
N LYS A 148 20.35 -3.88 2.89
CA LYS A 148 20.20 -3.30 4.23
C LYS A 148 20.07 -1.80 4.12
N PHE A 149 18.99 -1.26 4.67
CA PHE A 149 18.73 0.17 4.79
C PHE A 149 18.74 0.58 6.26
N SER A 150 18.88 1.86 6.56
CA SER A 150 18.91 2.35 7.94
C SER A 150 17.64 2.03 8.72
N GLY A 151 16.48 2.25 8.10
CA GLY A 151 15.16 2.02 8.70
C GLY A 151 14.53 0.66 8.37
N TYR A 152 15.19 -0.16 7.54
CA TYR A 152 14.56 -1.37 7.01
C TYR A 152 15.58 -2.50 6.80
N SER A 153 15.25 -3.70 7.24
CA SER A 153 16.03 -4.91 6.94
C SER A 153 15.12 -6.14 6.87
N THR A 154 15.55 -7.16 6.12
CA THR A 154 14.81 -8.42 5.98
C THR A 154 15.72 -9.62 6.16
N ASP A 155 15.13 -10.78 6.40
CA ASP A 155 15.78 -12.08 6.36
C ASP A 155 15.55 -12.82 5.02
N PHE A 156 14.98 -12.13 4.02
CA PHE A 156 14.74 -12.71 2.70
C PHE A 156 16.02 -13.21 2.04
N ASN A 157 15.97 -14.44 1.49
CA ASN A 157 17.10 -15.02 0.77
C ASN A 157 16.92 -14.85 -0.74
N ASN A 158 17.90 -14.30 -1.45
CA ASN A 158 17.87 -14.13 -2.91
C ASN A 158 17.62 -15.43 -3.70
N ARG A 159 17.95 -16.60 -3.12
CA ARG A 159 17.65 -17.90 -3.72
C ARG A 159 16.14 -18.13 -3.87
N ASP A 160 15.33 -17.45 -3.06
CA ASP A 160 13.89 -17.58 -3.02
C ASP A 160 13.19 -16.60 -3.98
N TYR A 161 13.94 -15.82 -4.78
CA TYR A 161 13.35 -14.84 -5.70
C TYR A 161 12.32 -15.43 -6.68
N PHE A 162 12.49 -16.70 -7.08
CA PHE A 162 11.55 -17.37 -7.98
C PHE A 162 10.47 -18.16 -7.24
N ASN A 163 10.46 -18.12 -5.92
CA ASN A 163 9.49 -18.81 -5.08
C ASN A 163 8.44 -17.82 -4.58
N ASP A 164 7.50 -17.45 -5.45
CA ASP A 164 6.38 -16.59 -5.11
C ASP A 164 5.55 -17.18 -3.96
N GLY A 165 5.05 -16.32 -3.07
CA GLY A 165 4.34 -16.74 -1.86
C GLY A 165 5.25 -17.05 -0.66
N THR A 166 6.57 -16.94 -0.78
CA THR A 166 7.50 -17.14 0.34
C THR A 166 7.34 -16.05 1.39
N LEU A 167 7.12 -16.46 2.64
CA LEU A 167 7.07 -15.54 3.78
C LEU A 167 8.46 -15.20 4.26
N PHE A 168 8.67 -13.94 4.67
CA PHE A 168 9.93 -13.47 5.24
C PHE A 168 9.69 -12.38 6.28
N ASN A 169 10.63 -12.26 7.23
CA ASN A 169 10.54 -11.23 8.26
C ASN A 169 11.12 -9.91 7.76
N ILE A 170 10.47 -8.83 8.19
CA ILE A 170 10.91 -7.46 8.02
C ILE A 170 11.09 -6.85 9.40
N THR A 171 12.15 -6.08 9.54
CA THR A 171 12.37 -5.23 10.71
C THR A 171 12.37 -3.77 10.24
N ILE A 172 11.45 -2.98 10.78
CA ILE A 172 11.35 -1.54 10.55
C ILE A 172 11.88 -0.81 11.79
N ARG A 173 12.67 0.24 11.59
CA ARG A 173 13.31 1.01 12.67
C ARG A 173 13.20 2.50 12.40
N ASP A 174 12.93 3.28 13.44
CA ASP A 174 12.95 4.76 13.39
C ASP A 174 14.05 5.38 14.29
N GLY A 175 14.99 4.57 14.76
CA GLY A 175 16.04 4.97 15.72
C GLY A 175 15.59 4.98 17.18
N LYS A 176 14.30 4.93 17.47
CA LYS A 176 13.73 4.85 18.82
C LYS A 176 12.96 3.54 19.04
N ARG A 177 12.41 3.00 17.97
CA ARG A 177 11.53 1.82 17.99
C ARG A 177 11.98 0.80 16.95
N GLU A 178 11.66 -0.44 17.21
CA GLU A 178 11.81 -1.53 16.27
C GLU A 178 10.49 -2.30 16.20
N LEU A 179 10.03 -2.56 15.00
CA LEU A 179 8.83 -3.32 14.72
C LEU A 179 9.17 -4.46 13.76
N GLN A 180 8.72 -5.66 14.08
CA GLN A 180 8.83 -6.82 13.22
C GLN A 180 7.48 -7.14 12.58
N ILE A 181 7.49 -7.31 11.27
CA ILE A 181 6.35 -7.74 10.47
C ILE A 181 6.76 -8.90 9.57
N VAL A 182 5.77 -9.59 9.02
CA VAL A 182 5.98 -10.66 8.05
C VAL A 182 5.32 -10.24 6.74
N ASP A 183 6.11 -10.24 5.68
CA ASP A 183 5.66 -10.01 4.32
C ASP A 183 5.71 -11.30 3.49
N THR A 184 5.00 -11.27 2.38
CA THR A 184 5.04 -12.29 1.35
C THR A 184 5.84 -11.80 0.16
N HIS A 185 6.71 -12.64 -0.35
CA HIS A 185 7.43 -12.35 -1.59
C HIS A 185 6.54 -12.61 -2.79
N TRP A 186 6.43 -11.61 -3.64
CA TRP A 186 5.90 -11.71 -4.99
C TRP A 186 6.92 -11.13 -5.95
N SER A 187 7.28 -11.87 -7.00
CA SER A 187 8.09 -11.36 -8.10
C SER A 187 7.30 -10.35 -8.93
N ILE A 188 8.01 -9.52 -9.69
CA ILE A 188 7.36 -8.59 -10.63
C ILE A 188 6.49 -9.35 -11.63
N THR A 189 6.97 -10.51 -12.10
CA THR A 189 6.24 -11.36 -13.04
C THR A 189 4.96 -11.90 -12.42
N ALA A 190 4.99 -12.37 -11.16
CA ALA A 190 3.80 -12.85 -10.47
C ALA A 190 2.76 -11.75 -10.30
N MET A 191 3.18 -10.56 -9.84
CA MET A 191 2.27 -9.40 -9.67
C MET A 191 1.65 -8.98 -11.02
N SER A 192 2.44 -8.95 -12.09
CA SER A 192 1.93 -8.64 -13.44
C SER A 192 0.92 -9.70 -13.92
N SER A 193 1.19 -10.98 -13.66
CA SER A 193 0.27 -12.06 -14.00
C SER A 193 -1.04 -11.95 -13.23
N GLN A 194 -0.97 -11.68 -11.92
CA GLN A 194 -2.14 -11.50 -11.06
C GLN A 194 -3.01 -10.32 -11.52
N LEU A 195 -2.40 -9.19 -11.94
CA LEU A 195 -3.14 -8.05 -12.51
C LEU A 195 -3.88 -8.46 -13.78
N ASN A 196 -3.19 -9.09 -14.72
CA ASN A 196 -3.80 -9.52 -15.99
C ASN A 196 -4.92 -10.54 -15.76
N GLU A 197 -4.72 -11.52 -14.87
CA GLU A 197 -5.72 -12.52 -14.52
C GLU A 197 -6.96 -11.91 -13.85
N ALA A 198 -6.77 -10.85 -13.05
CA ALA A 198 -7.87 -10.11 -12.44
C ALA A 198 -8.59 -9.20 -13.44
N GLY A 199 -8.08 -8.99 -14.65
CA GLY A 199 -8.68 -8.17 -15.71
C GLY A 199 -8.15 -6.76 -15.83
N PHE A 200 -6.98 -6.46 -15.24
CA PHE A 200 -6.29 -5.18 -15.42
C PHE A 200 -5.36 -5.18 -16.62
N GLU A 201 -5.26 -4.03 -17.27
CA GLU A 201 -4.20 -3.72 -18.22
C GLU A 201 -3.17 -2.83 -17.55
N ILE A 202 -1.89 -3.16 -17.68
CA ILE A 202 -0.79 -2.39 -17.10
C ILE A 202 -0.43 -1.25 -18.04
N GLU A 203 -0.80 -0.01 -17.68
CA GLU A 203 -0.45 1.18 -18.47
C GLU A 203 1.02 1.57 -18.31
N THR A 204 1.52 1.52 -17.08
CA THR A 204 2.88 1.99 -16.75
C THR A 204 3.40 1.26 -15.52
N SER A 205 4.68 0.94 -15.55
CA SER A 205 5.43 0.45 -14.41
C SER A 205 6.63 1.35 -14.19
N VAL A 206 6.79 1.85 -12.96
CA VAL A 206 7.85 2.84 -12.63
C VAL A 206 8.65 2.35 -11.43
N ASN A 207 9.97 2.32 -11.61
CA ASN A 207 10.87 2.18 -10.46
C ASN A 207 11.09 3.56 -9.85
N TYR A 208 10.55 3.78 -8.66
CA TYR A 208 10.79 5.00 -7.91
C TYR A 208 11.97 4.80 -6.96
N ARG A 209 12.91 5.73 -7.01
CA ARG A 209 14.01 5.82 -6.05
C ARG A 209 13.88 7.13 -5.30
N THR A 210 13.75 7.05 -4.00
CA THR A 210 13.73 8.25 -3.17
C THR A 210 15.09 8.97 -3.29
N ARG A 211 15.05 10.25 -3.65
CA ARG A 211 16.20 11.15 -3.59
C ARG A 211 16.11 11.94 -2.29
N LEU A 212 16.36 11.32 -1.15
CA LEU A 212 16.79 12.09 0.00
C LEU A 212 18.28 12.36 -0.22
N ALA A 213 18.62 13.62 -0.41
CA ALA A 213 19.92 14.07 -0.93
C ALA A 213 21.12 13.62 -0.10
N ASP A 214 20.92 13.13 1.12
CA ASP A 214 21.97 12.83 2.09
C ASP A 214 21.97 11.37 2.60
N GLN A 215 21.17 10.46 2.00
CA GLN A 215 21.16 9.06 2.42
C GLN A 215 21.36 8.12 1.22
N PRO A 216 22.58 7.60 1.02
CA PRO A 216 22.92 6.73 -0.13
C PRO A 216 22.22 5.37 -0.14
N ASN A 217 21.47 5.01 0.91
CA ASN A 217 20.95 3.66 1.15
C ASN A 217 19.42 3.60 1.26
N MET A 218 18.68 4.45 0.52
CA MET A 218 17.22 4.39 0.55
C MET A 218 16.64 3.36 -0.41
N MET A 219 15.55 2.76 0.04
CA MET A 219 14.89 1.66 -0.64
C MET A 219 14.13 2.14 -1.88
N PRO A 220 14.36 1.55 -3.06
CA PRO A 220 13.52 1.80 -4.23
C PRO A 220 12.16 1.12 -4.04
N ALA A 221 11.10 1.87 -4.31
CA ALA A 221 9.75 1.33 -4.43
C ALA A 221 9.38 1.17 -5.91
N PHE A 222 8.51 0.19 -6.17
CA PHE A 222 7.98 -0.09 -7.49
C PHE A 222 6.48 0.28 -7.48
N GLY A 223 6.01 0.97 -8.51
CA GLY A 223 4.60 1.33 -8.66
C GLY A 223 4.08 0.91 -10.05
N TRP A 224 2.79 0.55 -10.10
CA TRP A 224 2.03 0.20 -11.29
C TRP A 224 1.04 1.30 -11.64
#